data_8fa25c396c95abd7e1aa4213adf3ea55
#
_entry.id   8fa25c396c95abd7e1aa4213adf3ea55
#
_cell.length_a   1.000
_cell.length_b   1.000
_cell.length_c   1.000
_cell.angle_alpha   90.00
_cell.angle_beta   90.00
_cell.angle_gamma   90.00
#
_symmetry.space_group_name_H-M   'P 1'
#
loop_
_entity.id
_entity.type
_entity.pdbx_description
1 polymer ?
#
loop_
_entity_poly.entity_id
_entity_poly.type
_entity_poly.pdbx_seq_one_letter_code
_entity_poly.pdbx_strand_id
1 'polypeptide(L)'
;MAGKPTIVLVHGFWGGAAHWSKVILELSRKGHTGLRAVELPLTSLADDAERTRKMVAQQSGPVLLVGHSYGGAVISEAGNLPNVVGLVYVAAFAPDAGESPGGISQALPPAAIANLAPDSDGYLWIKADKFHESFCQDLSQDEGLVMAVTQKAPLASTFGNAVTAPAWKRKPSWYQVSSADRMINPENQKRMAERMKPRRIVTL
;
A
#
# COMPACT_ATOMS: atom_id res chain seq x y z
N MET A 1 28.65 -1.13 13.78
CA MET A 1 27.81 -1.57 12.63
C MET A 1 26.47 -0.84 12.75
N ALA A 2 26.03 -0.17 11.70
CA ALA A 2 24.69 0.43 11.72
C ALA A 2 23.66 -0.68 11.93
N GLY A 3 22.76 -0.52 12.91
CA GLY A 3 21.71 -1.49 13.20
C GLY A 3 20.78 -1.70 12.00
N LYS A 4 20.08 -2.84 11.92
CA LYS A 4 19.04 -3.08 10.90
C LYS A 4 18.01 -1.95 10.99
N PRO A 5 17.47 -1.46 9.84
CA PRO A 5 16.45 -0.42 9.86
C PRO A 5 15.15 -0.94 10.52
N THR A 6 14.40 -0.05 11.15
CA THR A 6 13.01 -0.34 11.52
C THR A 6 12.18 -0.45 10.23
N ILE A 7 11.43 -1.53 10.10
CA ILE A 7 10.51 -1.74 8.98
C ILE A 7 9.14 -1.22 9.38
N VAL A 8 8.64 -0.23 8.65
CA VAL A 8 7.31 0.35 8.86
C VAL A 8 6.41 -0.08 7.70
N LEU A 9 5.39 -0.87 8.02
CA LEU A 9 4.45 -1.48 7.10
C LEU A 9 3.20 -0.62 6.96
N VAL A 10 2.81 -0.28 5.73
CA VAL A 10 1.69 0.61 5.41
C VAL A 10 0.71 -0.13 4.52
N HIS A 11 -0.50 -0.37 5.05
CA HIS A 11 -1.55 -1.11 4.35
C HIS A 11 -2.23 -0.28 3.25
N GLY A 12 -3.02 -0.94 2.40
CA GLY A 12 -3.84 -0.29 1.38
C GLY A 12 -5.29 -0.07 1.81
N PHE A 13 -6.15 0.28 0.84
CA PHE A 13 -7.59 0.34 1.02
C PHE A 13 -8.16 -1.03 1.39
N TRP A 14 -9.30 -1.04 2.04
CA TRP A 14 -10.02 -2.24 2.51
C TRP A 14 -9.24 -3.11 3.49
N GLY A 15 -8.04 -2.70 3.88
CA GLY A 15 -7.17 -3.38 4.83
C GLY A 15 -6.92 -2.56 6.09
N GLY A 16 -6.17 -3.15 7.01
CA GLY A 16 -5.68 -2.53 8.23
C GLY A 16 -4.26 -3.03 8.54
N ALA A 17 -3.69 -2.55 9.63
CA ALA A 17 -2.35 -2.95 10.07
C ALA A 17 -2.22 -4.48 10.23
N ALA A 18 -3.30 -5.16 10.64
CA ALA A 18 -3.33 -6.61 10.84
C ALA A 18 -3.20 -7.43 9.55
N HIS A 19 -3.46 -6.85 8.37
CA HIS A 19 -3.24 -7.54 7.10
C HIS A 19 -1.77 -7.92 6.85
N TRP A 20 -0.84 -7.28 7.56
CA TRP A 20 0.58 -7.62 7.54
C TRP A 20 0.97 -8.79 8.46
N SER A 21 0.03 -9.43 9.18
CA SER A 21 0.32 -10.43 10.21
C SER A 21 1.26 -11.55 9.75
N LYS A 22 1.03 -12.15 8.58
CA LYS A 22 1.89 -13.21 8.03
C LYS A 22 3.30 -12.70 7.71
N VAL A 23 3.41 -11.49 7.15
CA VAL A 23 4.69 -10.83 6.85
C VAL A 23 5.43 -10.47 8.14
N ILE A 24 4.75 -9.94 9.14
CA ILE A 24 5.32 -9.63 10.46
C ILE A 24 5.93 -10.87 11.10
N LEU A 25 5.18 -11.99 11.11
CA LEU A 25 5.66 -13.25 11.69
C LEU A 25 6.90 -13.76 10.93
N GLU A 26 6.89 -13.71 9.61
CA GLU A 26 8.02 -14.17 8.81
C GLU A 26 9.27 -13.27 9.00
N LEU A 27 9.10 -11.96 9.01
CA LEU A 27 10.19 -11.03 9.29
C LEU A 27 10.76 -11.23 10.71
N SER A 28 9.88 -11.48 11.69
CA SER A 28 10.31 -11.77 13.08
C SER A 28 11.12 -13.06 13.14
N ARG A 29 10.68 -14.15 12.47
CA ARG A 29 11.44 -15.41 12.38
C ARG A 29 12.81 -15.23 11.73
N LYS A 30 12.94 -14.28 10.80
CA LYS A 30 14.22 -13.90 10.17
C LYS A 30 15.06 -12.93 11.02
N GLY A 31 14.66 -12.68 12.26
CA GLY A 31 15.42 -11.87 13.23
C GLY A 31 15.29 -10.35 12.99
N HIS A 32 14.20 -9.88 12.40
CA HIS A 32 13.85 -8.47 12.38
C HIS A 32 13.02 -8.12 13.62
N THR A 33 13.58 -7.30 14.50
CA THR A 33 12.93 -6.89 15.77
C THR A 33 12.27 -5.51 15.70
N GLY A 34 12.77 -4.63 14.83
CA GLY A 34 12.21 -3.29 14.60
C GLY A 34 11.06 -3.34 13.59
N LEU A 35 9.86 -3.78 14.01
CA LEU A 35 8.68 -3.87 13.16
C LEU A 35 7.58 -2.95 13.68
N ARG A 36 6.96 -2.19 12.80
CA ARG A 36 5.78 -1.35 13.07
C ARG A 36 4.81 -1.47 11.91
N ALA A 37 3.51 -1.45 12.18
CA ALA A 37 2.48 -1.35 11.16
C ALA A 37 1.61 -0.12 11.46
N VAL A 38 1.40 0.70 10.43
CA VAL A 38 0.59 1.92 10.54
C VAL A 38 -0.87 1.53 10.36
N GLU A 39 -1.74 2.06 11.22
CA GLU A 39 -3.19 2.04 10.99
C GLU A 39 -3.58 3.37 10.36
N LEU A 40 -3.99 3.34 9.08
CA LEU A 40 -4.32 4.53 8.29
C LEU A 40 -5.78 4.98 8.57
N PRO A 41 -6.05 6.30 8.64
CA PRO A 41 -7.42 6.84 8.66
C PRO A 41 -8.25 6.44 7.43
N LEU A 42 -7.67 6.47 6.23
CA LEU A 42 -8.31 6.29 4.92
C LEU A 42 -9.34 7.38 4.58
N THR A 43 -9.13 8.58 5.10
CA THR A 43 -9.96 9.77 4.88
C THR A 43 -9.39 10.71 3.82
N SER A 44 -8.05 10.78 3.72
CA SER A 44 -7.34 11.48 2.65
C SER A 44 -5.88 10.99 2.57
N LEU A 45 -5.24 11.19 1.41
CA LEU A 45 -3.79 10.92 1.28
C LEU A 45 -2.97 11.78 2.24
N ALA A 46 -3.39 13.01 2.50
CA ALA A 46 -2.71 13.92 3.41
C ALA A 46 -2.72 13.39 4.84
N ASP A 47 -3.89 12.93 5.35
CA ASP A 47 -4.04 12.36 6.69
C ASP A 47 -3.25 11.06 6.84
N ASP A 48 -3.32 10.19 5.83
CA ASP A 48 -2.62 8.90 5.82
C ASP A 48 -1.11 9.07 5.78
N ALA A 49 -0.62 10.01 4.97
CA ALA A 49 0.80 10.35 4.90
C ALA A 49 1.28 10.99 6.22
N GLU A 50 0.49 11.88 6.81
CA GLU A 50 0.84 12.50 8.09
C GLU A 50 0.85 11.47 9.24
N ARG A 51 -0.11 10.56 9.27
CA ARG A 51 -0.10 9.44 10.23
C ARG A 51 1.16 8.58 10.08
N THR A 52 1.56 8.32 8.85
CA THR A 52 2.79 7.56 8.53
C THR A 52 4.03 8.34 8.94
N ARG A 53 4.13 9.64 8.63
CA ARG A 53 5.26 10.50 9.04
C ARG A 53 5.43 10.53 10.57
N LYS A 54 4.34 10.65 11.32
CA LYS A 54 4.36 10.62 12.79
C LYS A 54 4.92 9.31 13.33
N MET A 55 4.58 8.17 12.75
CA MET A 55 5.16 6.89 13.15
C MET A 55 6.65 6.81 12.82
N VAL A 56 7.06 7.27 11.63
CA VAL A 56 8.46 7.31 11.22
C VAL A 56 9.29 8.23 12.12
N ALA A 57 8.76 9.39 12.47
CA ALA A 57 9.45 10.37 13.34
C ALA A 57 9.72 9.85 14.76
N GLN A 58 8.95 8.88 15.24
CA GLN A 58 9.16 8.22 16.54
C GLN A 58 10.30 7.19 16.52
N GLN A 59 10.85 6.87 15.34
CA GLN A 59 11.95 5.92 15.24
C GLN A 59 13.30 6.65 15.34
N SER A 60 14.13 6.25 16.28
CA SER A 60 15.44 6.87 16.51
C SER A 60 16.52 6.51 15.48
N GLY A 61 16.26 5.49 14.64
CA GLY A 61 17.20 4.97 13.65
C GLY A 61 16.67 5.02 12.22
N PRO A 62 17.38 4.39 11.27
CA PRO A 62 16.96 4.30 9.88
C PRO A 62 15.65 3.53 9.75
N VAL A 63 14.82 3.95 8.81
CA VAL A 63 13.49 3.37 8.53
C VAL A 63 13.41 2.90 7.09
N LEU A 64 12.94 1.66 6.89
CA LEU A 64 12.50 1.13 5.61
C LEU A 64 10.97 1.18 5.57
N LEU A 65 10.39 1.94 4.66
CA LEU A 65 8.94 1.97 4.44
C LEU A 65 8.53 0.88 3.46
N VAL A 66 7.47 0.15 3.78
CA VAL A 66 6.89 -0.89 2.92
C VAL A 66 5.42 -0.56 2.71
N GLY A 67 4.99 -0.30 1.48
CA GLY A 67 3.61 0.03 1.13
C GLY A 67 2.97 -1.04 0.27
N HIS A 68 1.78 -1.51 0.66
CA HIS A 68 0.93 -2.38 -0.14
C HIS A 68 -0.19 -1.57 -0.77
N SER A 69 -0.48 -1.84 -2.04
CA SER A 69 -1.62 -1.24 -2.75
C SER A 69 -1.60 0.30 -2.66
N TYR A 70 -2.67 0.94 -2.16
CA TYR A 70 -2.71 2.38 -1.87
C TYR A 70 -1.61 2.83 -0.90
N GLY A 71 -1.16 1.97 0.00
CA GLY A 71 -0.03 2.26 0.89
C GLY A 71 1.24 2.66 0.14
N GLY A 72 1.37 2.29 -1.13
CA GLY A 72 2.45 2.77 -2.00
C GLY A 72 2.36 4.27 -2.32
N ALA A 73 1.15 4.80 -2.56
CA ALA A 73 0.95 6.25 -2.70
C ALA A 73 1.27 6.97 -1.38
N VAL A 74 0.86 6.38 -0.24
CA VAL A 74 1.16 6.92 1.09
C VAL A 74 2.66 6.99 1.36
N ILE A 75 3.43 5.91 1.09
CA ILE A 75 4.89 5.94 1.30
C ILE A 75 5.60 6.83 0.28
N SER A 76 5.04 7.02 -0.91
CA SER A 76 5.55 7.99 -1.89
C SER A 76 5.46 9.41 -1.33
N GLU A 77 4.35 9.77 -0.69
CA GLU A 77 4.13 11.09 -0.09
C GLU A 77 4.86 11.28 1.25
N ALA A 78 4.91 10.24 2.09
CA ALA A 78 5.50 10.31 3.44
C ALA A 78 7.02 10.07 3.48
N GLY A 79 7.60 9.47 2.43
CA GLY A 79 8.95 8.90 2.48
C GLY A 79 10.12 9.87 2.36
N ASN A 80 9.86 11.19 2.28
CA ASN A 80 10.92 12.21 2.15
C ASN A 80 11.65 12.54 3.46
N LEU A 81 11.26 11.95 4.59
CA LEU A 81 11.92 12.17 5.88
C LEU A 81 13.39 11.72 5.87
N PRO A 82 14.29 12.43 6.59
CA PRO A 82 15.73 12.15 6.57
C PRO A 82 16.11 10.72 6.99
N ASN A 83 15.40 10.17 7.98
CA ASN A 83 15.66 8.82 8.50
C ASN A 83 15.06 7.69 7.64
N VAL A 84 14.28 7.99 6.59
CA VAL A 84 13.82 6.99 5.60
C VAL A 84 14.97 6.67 4.66
N VAL A 85 15.42 5.41 4.68
CA VAL A 85 16.58 4.94 3.90
C VAL A 85 16.17 4.14 2.66
N GLY A 86 14.90 3.80 2.50
CA GLY A 86 14.41 3.06 1.32
C GLY A 86 12.90 2.82 1.36
N LEU A 87 12.36 2.44 0.20
CA LEU A 87 10.93 2.23 -0.05
C LEU A 87 10.72 0.88 -0.74
N VAL A 88 9.79 0.08 -0.25
CA VAL A 88 9.38 -1.19 -0.86
C VAL A 88 7.91 -1.10 -1.25
N TYR A 89 7.63 -1.35 -2.50
CA TYR A 89 6.28 -1.37 -3.07
C TYR A 89 5.84 -2.81 -3.29
N VAL A 90 4.74 -3.21 -2.69
CA VAL A 90 4.19 -4.57 -2.77
C VAL A 90 2.82 -4.48 -3.44
N ALA A 91 2.69 -4.93 -4.70
CA ALA A 91 1.46 -4.80 -5.49
C ALA A 91 0.84 -3.41 -5.32
N ALA A 92 1.59 -2.32 -5.57
CA ALA A 92 1.26 -1.02 -5.02
C ALA A 92 1.23 0.10 -6.06
N PHE A 93 0.45 1.14 -5.78
CA PHE A 93 0.55 2.40 -6.52
C PHE A 93 1.88 3.09 -6.22
N ALA A 94 2.53 3.58 -7.29
CA ALA A 94 3.73 4.41 -7.22
C ALA A 94 3.52 5.66 -8.09
N PRO A 95 2.62 6.57 -7.70
CA PRO A 95 2.28 7.74 -8.50
C PRO A 95 3.49 8.69 -8.66
N ASP A 96 3.54 9.38 -9.80
CA ASP A 96 4.40 10.54 -9.98
C ASP A 96 3.72 11.80 -9.40
N ALA A 97 4.45 12.92 -9.37
CA ALA A 97 3.90 14.21 -8.95
C ALA A 97 2.69 14.57 -9.83
N GLY A 98 1.57 14.90 -9.19
CA GLY A 98 0.30 15.20 -9.84
C GLY A 98 -0.55 13.98 -10.22
N GLU A 99 -0.03 12.75 -10.08
CA GLU A 99 -0.82 11.52 -10.30
C GLU A 99 -1.52 11.06 -9.03
N SER A 100 -2.70 10.44 -9.21
CA SER A 100 -3.48 9.81 -8.14
C SER A 100 -3.74 8.33 -8.43
N PRO A 101 -4.01 7.51 -7.42
CA PRO A 101 -4.43 6.12 -7.61
C PRO A 101 -5.62 5.95 -8.55
N GLY A 102 -6.62 6.84 -8.43
CA GLY A 102 -7.80 6.85 -9.29
C GLY A 102 -7.47 7.17 -10.74
N GLY A 103 -6.63 8.18 -10.99
CA GLY A 103 -6.18 8.53 -12.34
C GLY A 103 -5.41 7.40 -13.02
N ILE A 104 -4.52 6.71 -12.29
CA ILE A 104 -3.80 5.53 -12.77
C ILE A 104 -4.78 4.39 -13.10
N SER A 105 -5.76 4.13 -12.21
CA SER A 105 -6.76 3.08 -12.41
C SER A 105 -7.70 3.37 -13.57
N GLN A 106 -8.01 4.62 -13.86
CA GLN A 106 -8.84 5.00 -15.03
C GLN A 106 -8.15 4.68 -16.35
N ALA A 107 -6.84 4.81 -16.44
CA ALA A 107 -6.08 4.52 -17.67
C ALA A 107 -6.16 3.02 -18.04
N LEU A 108 -6.05 2.14 -17.05
CA LEU A 108 -6.22 0.69 -17.17
C LEU A 108 -6.99 0.19 -15.96
N PRO A 109 -8.33 0.06 -16.06
CA PRO A 109 -9.16 -0.33 -14.92
C PRO A 109 -8.83 -1.72 -14.37
N PRO A 110 -8.94 -1.92 -13.03
CA PRO A 110 -8.78 -3.23 -12.43
C PRO A 110 -9.97 -4.15 -12.76
N ALA A 111 -9.72 -5.46 -12.79
CA ALA A 111 -10.74 -6.45 -13.09
C ALA A 111 -11.93 -6.41 -12.11
N ALA A 112 -11.66 -6.08 -10.84
CA ALA A 112 -12.67 -6.06 -9.78
C ALA A 112 -13.45 -4.72 -9.67
N ILE A 113 -13.29 -3.77 -10.59
CA ILE A 113 -13.90 -2.43 -10.46
C ILE A 113 -15.43 -2.49 -10.32
N ALA A 114 -16.10 -3.42 -10.99
CA ALA A 114 -17.56 -3.60 -10.91
C ALA A 114 -18.05 -4.12 -9.56
N ASN A 115 -17.13 -4.62 -8.73
CA ASN A 115 -17.41 -5.16 -7.39
C ASN A 115 -17.30 -4.10 -6.29
N LEU A 116 -16.98 -2.85 -6.64
CA LEU A 116 -16.95 -1.72 -5.72
C LEU A 116 -18.34 -1.09 -5.62
N ALA A 117 -18.73 -0.68 -4.41
CA ALA A 117 -20.01 -0.02 -4.16
C ALA A 117 -19.82 1.10 -3.11
N PRO A 118 -20.25 2.33 -3.41
CA PRO A 118 -20.27 3.40 -2.40
C PRO A 118 -21.42 3.20 -1.43
N ASP A 119 -21.23 3.66 -0.19
CA ASP A 119 -22.31 3.84 0.78
C ASP A 119 -22.86 5.29 0.77
N SER A 120 -23.85 5.56 1.64
CA SER A 120 -24.49 6.87 1.75
C SER A 120 -23.55 7.97 2.26
N ASP A 121 -22.48 7.61 2.96
CA ASP A 121 -21.53 8.54 3.57
C ASP A 121 -20.28 8.74 2.71
N GLY A 122 -20.26 8.14 1.50
CA GLY A 122 -19.19 8.30 0.51
C GLY A 122 -17.99 7.38 0.72
N TYR A 123 -18.10 6.36 1.56
CA TYR A 123 -17.09 5.30 1.65
C TYR A 123 -17.29 4.27 0.56
N LEU A 124 -16.18 3.78 0.02
CA LEU A 124 -16.18 2.83 -1.08
C LEU A 124 -15.85 1.42 -0.58
N TRP A 125 -16.82 0.52 -0.65
CA TRP A 125 -16.73 -0.85 -0.18
C TRP A 125 -16.48 -1.83 -1.33
N ILE A 126 -15.83 -2.94 -1.05
CA ILE A 126 -15.95 -4.14 -1.90
C ILE A 126 -17.20 -4.88 -1.45
N LYS A 127 -18.10 -5.23 -2.39
CA LYS A 127 -19.29 -6.02 -2.11
C LYS A 127 -18.90 -7.30 -1.36
N ALA A 128 -19.58 -7.61 -0.25
CA ALA A 128 -19.16 -8.68 0.66
C ALA A 128 -19.10 -10.06 -0.02
N ASP A 129 -20.08 -10.38 -0.90
CA ASP A 129 -20.15 -11.60 -1.69
C ASP A 129 -19.09 -11.68 -2.80
N LYS A 130 -18.43 -10.56 -3.11
CA LYS A 130 -17.38 -10.40 -4.12
C LYS A 130 -15.99 -10.20 -3.53
N PHE A 131 -15.87 -10.09 -2.22
CA PHE A 131 -14.62 -9.72 -1.56
C PHE A 131 -13.51 -10.75 -1.81
N HIS A 132 -13.79 -12.04 -1.55
CA HIS A 132 -12.81 -13.10 -1.70
C HIS A 132 -12.25 -13.14 -3.14
N GLU A 133 -13.14 -13.22 -4.15
CA GLU A 133 -12.71 -13.28 -5.55
C GLU A 133 -11.99 -12.03 -6.04
N SER A 134 -12.25 -10.87 -5.44
CA SER A 134 -11.69 -9.59 -5.86
C SER A 134 -10.36 -9.26 -5.19
N PHE A 135 -10.24 -9.55 -3.89
CA PHE A 135 -9.19 -9.03 -3.03
C PHE A 135 -8.19 -10.08 -2.52
N CYS A 136 -8.65 -11.31 -2.32
CA CYS A 136 -7.84 -12.34 -1.68
C CYS A 136 -8.14 -13.75 -2.20
N GLN A 137 -8.29 -13.87 -3.53
CA GLN A 137 -8.66 -15.12 -4.21
C GLN A 137 -7.71 -16.31 -3.96
N ASP A 138 -6.52 -16.04 -3.47
CA ASP A 138 -5.47 -17.00 -3.15
C ASP A 138 -5.45 -17.42 -1.67
N LEU A 139 -6.34 -16.84 -0.84
CA LEU A 139 -6.51 -17.22 0.56
C LEU A 139 -7.66 -18.21 0.74
N SER A 140 -7.78 -18.80 1.92
CA SER A 140 -8.93 -19.64 2.26
C SER A 140 -10.24 -18.83 2.29
N GLN A 141 -11.37 -19.50 2.11
CA GLN A 141 -12.70 -18.88 2.21
C GLN A 141 -12.94 -18.24 3.58
N ASP A 142 -12.48 -18.91 4.66
CA ASP A 142 -12.63 -18.41 6.03
C ASP A 142 -11.80 -17.12 6.24
N GLU A 143 -10.54 -17.07 5.74
CA GLU A 143 -9.74 -15.84 5.77
C GLU A 143 -10.42 -14.74 4.95
N GLY A 144 -10.92 -15.06 3.77
CA GLY A 144 -11.64 -14.12 2.92
C GLY A 144 -12.90 -13.56 3.58
N LEU A 145 -13.67 -14.42 4.28
CA LEU A 145 -14.85 -14.01 5.05
C LEU A 145 -14.48 -13.02 6.17
N VAL A 146 -13.45 -13.34 6.96
CA VAL A 146 -12.98 -12.46 8.04
C VAL A 146 -12.54 -11.12 7.46
N MET A 147 -11.77 -11.12 6.36
CA MET A 147 -11.31 -9.89 5.72
C MET A 147 -12.48 -9.07 5.14
N ALA A 148 -13.48 -9.71 4.57
CA ALA A 148 -14.68 -9.04 4.05
C ALA A 148 -15.48 -8.32 5.15
N VAL A 149 -15.66 -8.99 6.30
CA VAL A 149 -16.42 -8.43 7.44
C VAL A 149 -15.64 -7.31 8.14
N THR A 150 -14.32 -7.40 8.17
CA THR A 150 -13.44 -6.44 8.86
C THR A 150 -12.82 -5.42 7.91
N GLN A 151 -13.22 -5.38 6.64
CA GLN A 151 -12.67 -4.42 5.69
C GLN A 151 -12.86 -2.98 6.16
N LYS A 152 -11.82 -2.17 5.99
CA LYS A 152 -11.86 -0.73 6.27
C LYS A 152 -12.00 0.02 4.96
N ALA A 153 -13.21 0.50 4.70
CA ALA A 153 -13.49 1.24 3.47
C ALA A 153 -12.83 2.62 3.48
N PRO A 154 -12.21 3.06 2.39
CA PRO A 154 -11.73 4.44 2.25
C PRO A 154 -12.88 5.38 1.89
N LEU A 155 -12.77 6.67 2.21
CA LEU A 155 -13.54 7.69 1.52
C LEU A 155 -13.21 7.63 0.02
N ALA A 156 -14.22 7.58 -0.84
CA ALA A 156 -14.06 7.46 -2.29
C ALA A 156 -13.20 8.60 -2.89
N SER A 157 -13.30 9.81 -2.32
CA SER A 157 -12.49 10.97 -2.70
C SER A 157 -10.98 10.75 -2.55
N THR A 158 -10.54 9.84 -1.65
CA THR A 158 -9.12 9.53 -1.43
C THR A 158 -8.45 8.96 -2.68
N PHE A 159 -9.20 8.25 -3.54
CA PHE A 159 -8.67 7.77 -4.82
C PHE A 159 -8.19 8.88 -5.75
N GLY A 160 -8.81 10.05 -5.68
CA GLY A 160 -8.47 11.22 -6.49
C GLY A 160 -7.32 12.07 -5.92
N ASN A 161 -6.84 11.79 -4.72
CA ASN A 161 -5.77 12.59 -4.12
C ASN A 161 -4.43 12.34 -4.80
N ALA A 162 -3.85 13.39 -5.35
CA ALA A 162 -2.58 13.31 -6.06
C ALA A 162 -1.39 13.35 -5.11
N VAL A 163 -0.33 12.59 -5.44
CA VAL A 163 0.96 12.67 -4.78
C VAL A 163 1.66 13.97 -5.20
N THR A 164 2.27 14.69 -4.26
CA THR A 164 2.90 15.98 -4.53
C THR A 164 4.41 15.86 -4.75
N ALA A 165 5.10 15.09 -3.92
CA ALA A 165 6.55 14.96 -3.94
C ALA A 165 6.98 13.49 -3.76
N PRO A 166 6.92 12.67 -4.83
CA PRO A 166 7.13 11.23 -4.70
C PRO A 166 8.56 10.89 -4.26
N ALA A 167 8.67 10.30 -3.08
CA ALA A 167 9.94 9.99 -2.43
C ALA A 167 10.79 8.98 -3.22
N TRP A 168 10.19 8.13 -4.05
CA TRP A 168 10.90 7.17 -4.87
C TRP A 168 11.84 7.82 -5.91
N LYS A 169 11.64 9.10 -6.24
CA LYS A 169 12.59 9.87 -7.08
C LYS A 169 13.92 10.16 -6.40
N ARG A 170 13.98 10.07 -5.08
CA ARG A 170 15.14 10.45 -4.26
C ARG A 170 15.67 9.32 -3.38
N LYS A 171 14.85 8.29 -3.13
CA LYS A 171 15.18 7.18 -2.23
C LYS A 171 15.35 5.89 -3.00
N PRO A 172 16.28 5.01 -2.59
CA PRO A 172 16.33 3.66 -3.12
C PRO A 172 15.00 2.96 -2.97
N SER A 173 14.56 2.25 -4.02
CA SER A 173 13.27 1.57 -4.01
C SER A 173 13.37 0.15 -4.56
N TRP A 174 12.40 -0.69 -4.21
CA TRP A 174 12.17 -2.04 -4.70
C TRP A 174 10.69 -2.20 -5.00
N TYR A 175 10.38 -3.02 -5.97
CA TYR A 175 8.98 -3.23 -6.38
C TYR A 175 8.67 -4.71 -6.57
N GLN A 176 7.57 -5.19 -5.99
CA GLN A 176 6.98 -6.50 -6.25
C GLN A 176 5.69 -6.29 -7.05
N VAL A 177 5.63 -6.91 -8.24
CA VAL A 177 4.46 -6.95 -9.13
C VAL A 177 3.68 -8.24 -8.86
N SER A 178 2.38 -8.13 -8.64
CA SER A 178 1.46 -9.28 -8.56
C SER A 178 0.79 -9.49 -9.92
N SER A 179 1.13 -10.59 -10.60
CA SER A 179 0.68 -10.86 -11.98
C SER A 179 -0.80 -11.23 -12.12
N ALA A 180 -1.42 -11.67 -11.02
CA ALA A 180 -2.84 -12.03 -10.95
C ALA A 180 -3.68 -11.04 -10.12
N ASP A 181 -3.18 -9.82 -9.89
CA ASP A 181 -3.86 -8.78 -9.12
C ASP A 181 -5.15 -8.33 -9.81
N ARG A 182 -6.26 -8.33 -9.08
CA ARG A 182 -7.59 -7.93 -9.56
C ARG A 182 -7.98 -6.52 -9.11
N MET A 183 -7.23 -5.93 -8.16
CA MET A 183 -7.50 -4.61 -7.57
C MET A 183 -6.61 -3.50 -8.15
N ILE A 184 -5.40 -3.83 -8.62
CA ILE A 184 -4.56 -2.95 -9.43
C ILE A 184 -4.16 -3.73 -10.68
N ASN A 185 -4.56 -3.23 -11.85
CA ASN A 185 -4.21 -3.89 -13.09
C ASN A 185 -2.69 -4.16 -13.16
N PRO A 186 -2.24 -5.42 -13.40
CA PRO A 186 -0.83 -5.78 -13.43
C PRO A 186 0.01 -4.94 -14.40
N GLU A 187 -0.59 -4.50 -15.52
CA GLU A 187 0.12 -3.63 -16.46
C GLU A 187 0.37 -2.23 -15.89
N ASN A 188 -0.54 -1.69 -15.05
CA ASN A 188 -0.27 -0.46 -14.31
C ASN A 188 0.89 -0.65 -13.33
N GLN A 189 0.94 -1.79 -12.62
CA GLN A 189 2.04 -2.10 -11.71
C GLN A 189 3.38 -2.16 -12.46
N LYS A 190 3.44 -2.86 -13.60
CA LYS A 190 4.65 -2.95 -14.43
C LYS A 190 5.11 -1.57 -14.91
N ARG A 191 4.19 -0.77 -15.47
CA ARG A 191 4.49 0.59 -15.96
C ARG A 191 5.04 1.50 -14.85
N MET A 192 4.44 1.47 -13.65
CA MET A 192 4.94 2.21 -12.49
C MET A 192 6.32 1.71 -12.07
N ALA A 193 6.51 0.39 -11.97
CA ALA A 193 7.78 -0.21 -11.60
C ALA A 193 8.91 0.16 -12.59
N GLU A 194 8.66 0.05 -13.88
CA GLU A 194 9.63 0.40 -14.93
C GLU A 194 10.01 1.90 -14.88
N ARG A 195 9.01 2.77 -14.71
CA ARG A 195 9.22 4.22 -14.59
C ARG A 195 10.07 4.59 -13.37
N MET A 196 9.84 3.93 -12.24
CA MET A 196 10.59 4.17 -11.00
C MET A 196 12.06 3.79 -11.10
N LYS A 197 12.42 2.85 -11.99
CA LYS A 197 13.77 2.26 -12.09
C LYS A 197 14.29 1.81 -10.72
N PRO A 198 13.58 0.95 -9.99
CA PRO A 198 13.97 0.53 -8.66
C PRO A 198 15.23 -0.35 -8.73
N ARG A 199 15.86 -0.60 -7.59
CA ARG A 199 17.01 -1.52 -7.50
C ARG A 199 16.69 -2.95 -7.90
N ARG A 200 15.44 -3.35 -7.72
CA ARG A 200 14.96 -4.67 -8.13
C ARG A 200 13.46 -4.65 -8.37
N ILE A 201 13.02 -5.34 -9.41
CA ILE A 201 11.62 -5.72 -9.65
C ILE A 201 11.52 -7.23 -9.49
N VAL A 202 10.49 -7.69 -8.78
CA VAL A 202 10.14 -9.11 -8.64
C VAL A 202 8.69 -9.26 -9.08
N THR A 203 8.39 -10.27 -9.88
CA THR A 203 7.01 -10.62 -10.28
C THR A 203 6.63 -11.95 -9.63
N LEU A 204 5.45 -11.99 -9.02
CA LEU A 204 4.83 -13.17 -8.41
C LEU A 204 3.51 -13.46 -9.09
#